data_1b0999e8f15050e4e8f65a9248bd5b7d
#
_entry.id   1b0999e8f15050e4e8f65a9248bd5b7d
#
_cell.length_a   1.000
_cell.length_b   1.000
_cell.length_c   1.000
_cell.angle_alpha   90.00
_cell.angle_beta   90.00
_cell.angle_gamma   90.00
#
_symmetry.space_group_name_H-M   'P 1'
#
loop_
_entity.id
_entity.type
_entity.pdbx_description
1 polymer ?
#
loop_
_entity_poly.entity_id
_entity_poly.type
_entity_poly.pdbx_seq_one_letter_code
_entity_poly.pdbx_strand_id
1 'polypeptide(L)'
;MRNLVRKFQAYWLADASFVTLLVMLIAAVFVLPVIMEVSGHGVLLFNILLLSVFFSGIFSTRSVGLMSVSAILFSIHLMLRLIRFGENPYSFFVLENVIGIANTLVFIFINLRLLFRDQIVNSHRIVGAVNVYLLLALMGALTLEVIHAATGASLGGNVVLSGTDNDYVYFIYFSLTSLTTVGFGDIFAVNTSAKMLATFLSTLGILFPAIVIARLVGLASSRS
;
A
#
# COMPACT_ATOMS: atom_id res chain seq x y z
N MET A 1 -2.71 -29.22 -8.34
CA MET A 1 -3.17 -27.90 -7.89
C MET A 1 -3.03 -27.70 -6.37
N ARG A 2 -3.58 -28.54 -5.51
CA ARG A 2 -3.53 -28.45 -4.04
C ARG A 2 -2.12 -28.35 -3.43
N ASN A 3 -1.11 -29.04 -3.99
CA ASN A 3 0.29 -29.01 -3.55
C ASN A 3 1.01 -27.70 -3.92
N LEU A 4 0.67 -27.08 -5.04
CA LEU A 4 1.23 -25.79 -5.47
C LEU A 4 0.71 -24.66 -4.56
N VAL A 5 -0.59 -24.61 -4.29
CA VAL A 5 -1.20 -23.63 -3.38
C VAL A 5 -0.59 -23.74 -1.98
N ARG A 6 -0.40 -24.99 -1.47
CA ARG A 6 0.23 -25.19 -0.16
C ARG A 6 1.71 -24.72 -0.12
N LYS A 7 2.49 -24.96 -1.19
CA LYS A 7 3.87 -24.47 -1.28
C LYS A 7 3.92 -22.95 -1.35
N PHE A 8 3.02 -22.34 -2.12
CA PHE A 8 2.92 -20.87 -2.24
C PHE A 8 2.52 -20.25 -0.89
N GLN A 9 1.52 -20.79 -0.23
CA GLN A 9 1.11 -20.35 1.10
C GLN A 9 2.21 -20.55 2.15
N ALA A 10 2.95 -21.66 2.11
CA ALA A 10 4.08 -21.90 3.01
C ALA A 10 5.18 -20.84 2.84
N TYR A 11 5.47 -20.41 1.61
CA TYR A 11 6.41 -19.34 1.34
C TYR A 11 5.96 -18.00 1.92
N TRP A 12 4.70 -17.58 1.65
CA TRP A 12 4.18 -16.29 2.14
C TRP A 12 3.95 -16.24 3.65
N LEU A 13 3.88 -17.39 4.30
CA LEU A 13 3.86 -17.50 5.76
C LEU A 13 5.27 -17.59 6.39
N ALA A 14 6.29 -17.78 5.57
CA ALA A 14 7.69 -17.78 6.01
C ALA A 14 8.20 -16.34 6.14
N ASP A 15 9.14 -16.13 7.04
CA ASP A 15 9.74 -14.81 7.28
C ASP A 15 10.45 -14.23 6.02
N ALA A 16 10.94 -15.08 5.12
CA ALA A 16 11.55 -14.68 3.85
C ALA A 16 10.61 -13.90 2.93
N SER A 17 9.30 -14.11 3.04
CA SER A 17 8.29 -13.39 2.24
C SER A 17 8.30 -11.88 2.49
N PHE A 18 8.68 -11.44 3.69
CA PHE A 18 8.81 -10.01 3.99
C PHE A 18 9.82 -9.30 3.09
N VAL A 19 10.91 -10.00 2.72
CA VAL A 19 11.92 -9.43 1.80
C VAL A 19 11.36 -9.30 0.39
N THR A 20 10.63 -10.31 -0.09
CA THR A 20 9.98 -10.25 -1.41
C THR A 20 8.96 -9.12 -1.47
N LEU A 21 8.13 -8.98 -0.43
CA LEU A 21 7.17 -7.89 -0.32
C LEU A 21 7.87 -6.53 -0.28
N LEU A 22 8.98 -6.41 0.47
CA LEU A 22 9.77 -5.18 0.52
C LEU A 22 10.26 -4.76 -0.87
N VAL A 23 10.80 -5.71 -1.65
CA VAL A 23 11.27 -5.42 -3.03
C VAL A 23 10.11 -4.95 -3.90
N MET A 24 8.95 -5.60 -3.82
CA MET A 24 7.74 -5.19 -4.56
C MET A 24 7.27 -3.78 -4.15
N LEU A 25 7.27 -3.47 -2.86
CA LEU A 25 6.87 -2.16 -2.35
C LEU A 25 7.88 -1.06 -2.69
N ILE A 26 9.18 -1.33 -2.60
CA ILE A 26 10.22 -0.40 -3.06
C ILE A 26 10.04 -0.12 -4.56
N ALA A 27 9.80 -1.16 -5.37
CA ALA A 27 9.53 -0.99 -6.78
C ALA A 27 8.27 -0.13 -7.02
N ALA A 28 7.17 -0.38 -6.29
CA ALA A 28 5.93 0.36 -6.45
C ALA A 28 6.04 1.83 -6.03
N VAL A 29 6.76 2.09 -4.93
CA VAL A 29 6.77 3.39 -4.27
C VAL A 29 7.85 4.32 -4.83
N PHE A 30 9.03 3.79 -5.19
CA PHE A 30 10.19 4.60 -5.58
C PHE A 30 10.60 4.44 -7.05
N VAL A 31 10.52 3.23 -7.60
CA VAL A 31 11.01 2.97 -8.97
C VAL A 31 9.92 3.25 -10.00
N LEU A 32 8.73 2.80 -9.72
CA LEU A 32 7.60 2.93 -10.64
C LEU A 32 7.23 4.37 -10.99
N PRO A 33 7.18 5.35 -10.04
CA PRO A 33 6.92 6.75 -10.39
C PRO A 33 7.90 7.30 -11.43
N VAL A 34 9.20 6.96 -11.31
CA VAL A 34 10.23 7.35 -12.28
C VAL A 34 9.98 6.73 -13.66
N ILE A 35 9.57 5.46 -13.70
CA ILE A 35 9.25 4.77 -14.95
C ILE A 35 7.99 5.37 -15.58
N MET A 36 6.99 5.73 -14.78
CA MET A 36 5.74 6.34 -15.27
C MET A 36 5.97 7.70 -15.94
N GLU A 37 6.93 8.46 -15.44
CA GLU A 37 7.30 9.76 -16.02
C GLU A 37 8.01 9.62 -17.38
N VAL A 38 8.85 8.60 -17.53
CA VAL A 38 9.74 8.43 -18.69
C VAL A 38 9.12 7.52 -19.78
N SER A 39 8.25 6.58 -19.41
CA SER A 39 7.81 5.49 -20.26
C SER A 39 6.29 5.45 -20.43
N GLY A 40 5.80 5.35 -21.68
CA GLY A 40 4.39 5.11 -21.98
C GLY A 40 3.82 3.78 -21.46
N HIS A 41 4.66 2.87 -20.95
CA HIS A 41 4.26 1.59 -20.37
C HIS A 41 4.14 1.64 -18.83
N GLY A 42 4.38 2.80 -18.21
CA GLY A 42 4.38 2.96 -16.76
C GLY A 42 3.06 2.57 -16.10
N VAL A 43 1.94 2.94 -16.69
CA VAL A 43 0.60 2.58 -16.20
C VAL A 43 0.36 1.07 -16.20
N LEU A 44 0.82 0.36 -17.23
CA LEU A 44 0.72 -1.11 -17.27
C LEU A 44 1.54 -1.75 -16.15
N LEU A 45 2.76 -1.27 -15.93
CA LEU A 45 3.64 -1.74 -14.85
C LEU A 45 3.04 -1.45 -13.47
N PHE A 46 2.45 -0.26 -13.28
CA PHE A 46 1.70 0.09 -12.07
C PHE A 46 0.61 -0.94 -11.77
N ASN A 47 -0.21 -1.25 -12.77
CA ASN A 47 -1.30 -2.21 -12.63
C ASN A 47 -0.81 -3.59 -12.26
N ILE A 48 0.22 -4.11 -12.94
CA ILE A 48 0.81 -5.43 -12.68
C ILE A 48 1.40 -5.48 -11.27
N LEU A 49 2.11 -4.44 -10.86
CA LEU A 49 2.78 -4.40 -9.57
C LEU A 49 1.79 -4.31 -8.42
N LEU A 50 0.78 -3.44 -8.53
CA LEU A 50 -0.28 -3.30 -7.53
C LEU A 50 -1.06 -4.60 -7.36
N LEU A 51 -1.47 -5.23 -8.46
CA LEU A 51 -2.13 -6.54 -8.44
C LEU A 51 -1.25 -7.63 -7.83
N SER A 52 0.06 -7.61 -8.09
CA SER A 52 1.00 -8.57 -7.51
C SER A 52 1.13 -8.40 -5.99
N VAL A 53 1.16 -7.15 -5.50
CA VAL A 53 1.13 -6.85 -4.05
C VAL A 53 -0.15 -7.38 -3.41
N PHE A 54 -1.32 -7.10 -3.99
CA PHE A 54 -2.60 -7.59 -3.45
C PHE A 54 -2.74 -9.11 -3.52
N PHE A 55 -2.28 -9.73 -4.61
CA PHE A 55 -2.25 -11.19 -4.76
C PHE A 55 -1.41 -11.85 -3.67
N SER A 56 -0.26 -11.28 -3.34
CA SER A 56 0.59 -11.78 -2.25
C SER A 56 -0.12 -11.77 -0.89
N GLY A 57 -0.98 -10.78 -0.66
CA GLY A 57 -1.76 -10.64 0.57
C GLY A 57 -2.71 -11.81 0.84
N ILE A 58 -3.26 -12.44 -0.21
CA ILE A 58 -4.16 -13.59 -0.08
C ILE A 58 -3.47 -14.75 0.66
N PHE A 59 -2.20 -14.99 0.35
CA PHE A 59 -1.43 -16.12 0.89
C PHE A 59 -0.67 -15.79 2.18
N SER A 60 -0.62 -14.53 2.58
CA SER A 60 0.12 -14.07 3.76
C SER A 60 -0.60 -14.35 5.09
N THR A 61 -1.70 -15.09 5.09
CA THR A 61 -2.45 -15.42 6.31
C THR A 61 -2.81 -16.89 6.41
N ARG A 62 -2.87 -17.41 7.65
CA ARG A 62 -3.38 -18.77 7.96
C ARG A 62 -4.89 -18.78 8.22
N SER A 63 -5.47 -17.61 8.49
CA SER A 63 -6.90 -17.50 8.76
C SER A 63 -7.69 -17.66 7.47
N VAL A 64 -8.53 -18.70 7.37
CA VAL A 64 -9.39 -18.93 6.21
C VAL A 64 -10.30 -17.72 5.94
N GLY A 65 -10.83 -17.09 7.00
CA GLY A 65 -11.67 -15.90 6.87
C GLY A 65 -10.93 -14.73 6.24
N LEU A 66 -9.72 -14.38 6.72
CA LEU A 66 -8.91 -13.31 6.13
C LEU A 66 -8.47 -13.63 4.70
N MET A 67 -8.10 -14.88 4.43
CA MET A 67 -7.75 -15.33 3.09
C MET A 67 -8.94 -15.19 2.12
N SER A 68 -10.15 -15.57 2.55
CA SER A 68 -11.36 -15.42 1.74
C SER A 68 -11.71 -13.95 1.49
N VAL A 69 -11.62 -13.09 2.51
CA VAL A 69 -11.84 -11.64 2.37
C VAL A 69 -10.84 -11.04 1.38
N SER A 70 -9.54 -11.31 1.55
CA SER A 70 -8.51 -10.83 0.62
C SER A 70 -8.73 -11.33 -0.81
N ALA A 71 -9.12 -12.60 -0.99
CA ALA A 71 -9.36 -13.18 -2.30
C ALA A 71 -10.59 -12.55 -2.98
N ILE A 72 -11.66 -12.29 -2.23
CA ILE A 72 -12.87 -11.62 -2.75
C ILE A 72 -12.53 -10.20 -3.16
N LEU A 73 -11.88 -9.41 -2.30
CA LEU A 73 -11.49 -8.03 -2.59
C LEU A 73 -10.55 -7.97 -3.80
N PHE A 74 -9.56 -8.87 -3.85
CA PHE A 74 -8.66 -8.98 -5.00
C PHE A 74 -9.40 -9.30 -6.29
N SER A 75 -10.34 -10.27 -6.26
CA SER A 75 -11.11 -10.66 -7.44
C SER A 75 -11.99 -9.52 -7.95
N ILE A 76 -12.64 -8.77 -7.05
CA ILE A 76 -13.44 -7.60 -7.41
C ILE A 76 -12.52 -6.52 -8.00
N HIS A 77 -11.38 -6.23 -7.37
CA HIS A 77 -10.43 -5.24 -7.85
C HIS A 77 -9.89 -5.61 -9.24
N LEU A 78 -9.49 -6.88 -9.44
CA LEU A 78 -9.04 -7.39 -10.73
C LEU A 78 -10.13 -7.28 -11.80
N MET A 79 -11.38 -7.63 -11.48
CA MET A 79 -12.50 -7.53 -12.40
C MET A 79 -12.74 -6.08 -12.84
N LEU A 80 -12.79 -5.14 -11.90
CA LEU A 80 -12.95 -3.71 -12.19
C LEU A 80 -11.81 -3.20 -13.07
N ARG A 81 -10.58 -3.62 -12.78
CA ARG A 81 -9.38 -3.25 -13.55
C ARG A 81 -9.42 -3.80 -14.98
N LEU A 82 -9.91 -5.01 -15.20
CA LEU A 82 -10.06 -5.60 -16.52
C LEU A 82 -11.17 -4.92 -17.34
N ILE A 83 -12.29 -4.54 -16.73
CA ILE A 83 -13.35 -3.76 -17.39
C ILE A 83 -12.80 -2.42 -17.86
N ARG A 84 -11.97 -1.78 -17.06
CA ARG A 84 -11.32 -0.51 -17.38
C ARG A 84 -10.38 -0.59 -18.59
N PHE A 85 -9.76 -1.73 -18.90
CA PHE A 85 -8.94 -1.91 -20.09
C PHE A 85 -9.76 -2.04 -21.38
N GLY A 86 -11.05 -2.41 -21.30
CA GLY A 86 -11.92 -2.65 -22.46
C GLY A 86 -12.75 -1.46 -22.92
N GLU A 87 -13.14 -0.57 -21.99
CA GLU A 87 -14.03 0.58 -22.29
C GLU A 87 -13.67 1.78 -21.41
N ASN A 88 -14.18 2.98 -21.77
CA ASN A 88 -13.86 4.21 -21.04
C ASN A 88 -14.40 4.15 -19.60
N PRO A 89 -13.54 4.18 -18.60
CA PRO A 89 -13.73 3.47 -17.33
C PRO A 89 -14.28 4.30 -16.16
N TYR A 90 -14.59 5.56 -16.38
CA TYR A 90 -14.76 6.54 -15.29
C TYR A 90 -15.89 6.25 -14.31
N SER A 91 -16.94 5.52 -14.72
CA SER A 91 -18.07 5.20 -13.80
C SER A 91 -17.67 4.33 -12.61
N PHE A 92 -16.63 3.50 -12.74
CA PHE A 92 -16.19 2.58 -11.69
C PHE A 92 -14.85 2.95 -11.04
N PHE A 93 -14.23 4.05 -11.45
CA PHE A 93 -12.90 4.46 -10.97
C PHE A 93 -12.84 4.63 -9.44
N VAL A 94 -13.83 5.35 -8.88
CA VAL A 94 -13.92 5.52 -7.41
C VAL A 94 -14.13 4.20 -6.71
N LEU A 95 -15.00 3.33 -7.23
CA LEU A 95 -15.26 2.02 -6.64
C LEU A 95 -14.00 1.13 -6.67
N GLU A 96 -13.26 1.12 -7.78
CA GLU A 96 -12.01 0.39 -7.91
C GLU A 96 -11.01 0.81 -6.85
N ASN A 97 -10.80 2.12 -6.66
CA ASN A 97 -9.87 2.65 -5.68
C ASN A 97 -10.32 2.40 -4.23
N VAL A 98 -11.63 2.50 -3.94
CA VAL A 98 -12.17 2.14 -2.62
C VAL A 98 -11.92 0.66 -2.30
N ILE A 99 -12.12 -0.24 -3.27
CA ILE A 99 -11.77 -1.67 -3.12
C ILE A 99 -10.26 -1.85 -2.94
N GLY A 100 -9.43 -1.09 -3.67
CA GLY A 100 -7.97 -1.06 -3.49
C GLY A 100 -7.55 -0.63 -2.09
N ILE A 101 -8.17 0.42 -1.54
CA ILE A 101 -7.95 0.87 -0.15
C ILE A 101 -8.35 -0.23 0.84
N ALA A 102 -9.53 -0.84 0.66
CA ALA A 102 -9.98 -1.92 1.53
C ALA A 102 -9.01 -3.12 1.49
N ASN A 103 -8.52 -3.48 0.31
CA ASN A 103 -7.52 -4.53 0.13
C ASN A 103 -6.20 -4.18 0.84
N THR A 104 -5.72 -2.95 0.70
CA THR A 104 -4.52 -2.45 1.38
C THR A 104 -4.68 -2.48 2.90
N LEU A 105 -5.84 -2.07 3.44
CA LEU A 105 -6.13 -2.12 4.88
C LEU A 105 -6.11 -3.55 5.41
N VAL A 106 -6.74 -4.50 4.72
CA VAL A 106 -6.70 -5.93 5.10
C VAL A 106 -5.27 -6.43 5.06
N PHE A 107 -4.48 -6.02 4.06
CA PHE A 107 -3.09 -6.44 3.94
C PHE A 107 -2.19 -5.82 5.02
N ILE A 108 -2.38 -4.56 5.38
CA ILE A 108 -1.73 -3.93 6.55
C ILE A 108 -2.06 -4.73 7.81
N PHE A 109 -3.33 -5.06 8.03
CA PHE A 109 -3.75 -5.83 9.21
C PHE A 109 -3.10 -7.22 9.26
N ILE A 110 -3.02 -7.94 8.13
CA ILE A 110 -2.33 -9.23 8.03
C ILE A 110 -0.85 -9.08 8.37
N ASN A 111 -0.17 -8.07 7.81
CA ASN A 111 1.25 -7.83 8.07
C ASN A 111 1.52 -7.44 9.53
N LEU A 112 0.65 -6.62 10.15
CA LEU A 112 0.73 -6.31 11.57
C LEU A 112 0.57 -7.58 12.44
N ARG A 113 -0.38 -8.46 12.11
CA ARG A 113 -0.52 -9.74 12.81
C ARG A 113 0.71 -10.63 12.67
N LEU A 114 1.32 -10.66 11.48
CA LEU A 114 2.57 -11.41 11.26
C LEU A 114 3.75 -10.77 12.00
N LEU A 115 3.84 -9.44 12.00
CA LEU A 115 4.89 -8.68 12.70
C LEU A 115 4.89 -8.96 14.21
N PHE A 116 3.70 -9.04 14.83
CA PHE A 116 3.54 -9.21 16.27
C PHE A 116 3.21 -10.67 16.69
N ARG A 117 3.29 -11.64 15.77
CA ARG A 117 2.87 -13.03 16.00
C ARG A 117 3.67 -13.74 17.09
N ASP A 118 4.99 -13.58 17.06
CA ASP A 118 5.91 -14.29 17.95
C ASP A 118 6.70 -13.29 18.81
N GLN A 119 7.21 -13.75 19.94
CA GLN A 119 8.01 -12.92 20.85
C GLN A 119 9.50 -12.89 20.46
N ILE A 120 9.86 -13.31 19.25
CA ILE A 120 11.24 -13.36 18.77
C ILE A 120 11.51 -12.14 17.88
N VAL A 121 12.49 -11.33 18.25
CA VAL A 121 13.01 -10.26 17.40
C VAL A 121 14.02 -10.86 16.42
N ASN A 122 13.75 -10.81 15.14
CA ASN A 122 14.66 -11.17 14.07
C ASN A 122 14.64 -10.10 12.95
N SER A 123 15.63 -10.15 12.05
CA SER A 123 15.76 -9.19 10.96
C SER A 123 14.51 -9.11 10.06
N HIS A 124 13.81 -10.22 9.87
CA HIS A 124 12.58 -10.28 9.07
C HIS A 124 11.42 -9.48 9.68
N ARG A 125 11.40 -9.35 11.03
CA ARG A 125 10.41 -8.52 11.72
C ARG A 125 10.64 -7.04 11.46
N ILE A 126 11.90 -6.61 11.41
CA ILE A 126 12.26 -5.23 11.06
C ILE A 126 11.83 -4.93 9.62
N VAL A 127 12.12 -5.85 8.70
CA VAL A 127 11.66 -5.75 7.31
C VAL A 127 10.13 -5.69 7.23
N GLY A 128 9.42 -6.51 8.02
CA GLY A 128 7.97 -6.47 8.09
C GLY A 128 7.40 -5.12 8.57
N ALA A 129 8.08 -4.46 9.50
CA ALA A 129 7.70 -3.10 9.92
C ALA A 129 7.87 -2.08 8.80
N VAL A 130 8.97 -2.16 8.05
CA VAL A 130 9.18 -1.30 6.86
C VAL A 130 8.10 -1.55 5.81
N ASN A 131 7.70 -2.81 5.59
CA ASN A 131 6.61 -3.14 4.67
C ASN A 131 5.29 -2.47 5.08
N VAL A 132 4.93 -2.52 6.37
CA VAL A 132 3.71 -1.85 6.85
C VAL A 132 3.81 -0.34 6.63
N TYR A 133 4.97 0.26 6.87
CA TYR A 133 5.19 1.70 6.64
C TYR A 133 4.98 2.08 5.16
N LEU A 134 5.53 1.30 4.22
CA LEU A 134 5.33 1.53 2.79
C LEU A 134 3.89 1.26 2.34
N LEU A 135 3.21 0.28 2.93
CA LEU A 135 1.78 0.04 2.69
C LEU A 135 0.91 1.21 3.18
N LEU A 136 1.28 1.88 4.29
CA LEU A 136 0.60 3.10 4.74
C LEU A 136 0.77 4.24 3.72
N ALA A 137 1.96 4.39 3.13
CA ALA A 137 2.17 5.36 2.06
C ALA A 137 1.32 5.05 0.81
N LEU A 138 1.26 3.77 0.40
CA LEU A 138 0.42 3.33 -0.72
C LEU A 138 -1.07 3.58 -0.44
N MET A 139 -1.54 3.27 0.78
CA MET A 139 -2.91 3.56 1.21
C MET A 139 -3.22 5.05 1.13
N GLY A 140 -2.29 5.90 1.58
CA GLY A 140 -2.44 7.35 1.50
C GLY A 140 -2.56 7.84 0.05
N ALA A 141 -1.77 7.31 -0.87
CA ALA A 141 -1.84 7.64 -2.30
C ALA A 141 -3.20 7.27 -2.90
N LEU A 142 -3.67 6.03 -2.70
CA LEU A 142 -5.00 5.59 -3.16
C LEU A 142 -6.14 6.43 -2.56
N THR A 143 -6.01 6.84 -1.30
CA THR A 143 -7.02 7.68 -0.64
C THR A 143 -7.03 9.10 -1.22
N LEU A 144 -5.87 9.68 -1.55
CA LEU A 144 -5.78 10.97 -2.24
C LEU A 144 -6.44 10.93 -3.62
N GLU A 145 -6.27 9.83 -4.33
CA GLU A 145 -6.88 9.59 -5.63
C GLU A 145 -8.42 9.58 -5.53
N VAL A 146 -8.97 8.88 -4.52
CA VAL A 146 -10.42 8.89 -4.24
C VAL A 146 -10.91 10.29 -3.87
N ILE A 147 -10.17 11.02 -3.03
CA ILE A 147 -10.51 12.40 -2.67
C ILE A 147 -10.52 13.28 -3.92
N HIS A 148 -9.52 13.14 -4.81
CA HIS A 148 -9.46 13.89 -6.06
C HIS A 148 -10.66 13.59 -6.95
N ALA A 149 -10.96 12.31 -7.17
CA ALA A 149 -12.09 11.88 -7.99
C ALA A 149 -13.45 12.35 -7.45
N ALA A 150 -13.60 12.42 -6.11
CA ALA A 150 -14.84 12.83 -5.46
C ALA A 150 -15.03 14.36 -5.39
N THR A 151 -13.93 15.13 -5.33
CA THR A 151 -14.00 16.59 -5.07
C THR A 151 -13.50 17.45 -6.23
N GLY A 152 -12.89 16.84 -7.24
CA GLY A 152 -12.25 17.55 -8.36
C GLY A 152 -10.91 18.20 -8.02
N ALA A 153 -10.52 18.27 -6.74
CA ALA A 153 -9.25 18.88 -6.32
C ALA A 153 -8.78 18.30 -4.98
N SER A 154 -7.63 17.63 -4.95
CA SER A 154 -7.00 17.14 -3.72
C SER A 154 -5.66 17.82 -3.43
N LEU A 155 -4.84 17.99 -4.45
CA LEU A 155 -3.50 18.57 -4.36
C LEU A 155 -3.38 19.80 -5.24
N GLY A 156 -2.51 20.72 -4.83
CA GLY A 156 -2.12 21.92 -5.55
C GLY A 156 -0.60 22.15 -5.43
N GLY A 157 -0.11 23.19 -6.08
CA GLY A 157 1.32 23.48 -6.22
C GLY A 157 1.82 23.17 -7.62
N ASN A 158 3.03 22.65 -7.74
CA ASN A 158 3.64 22.29 -9.02
C ASN A 158 3.09 20.96 -9.58
N VAL A 159 1.75 20.84 -9.69
CA VAL A 159 1.11 19.63 -10.17
C VAL A 159 -0.14 19.97 -10.99
N VAL A 160 -0.31 19.24 -12.11
CA VAL A 160 -1.53 19.22 -12.89
C VAL A 160 -2.05 17.80 -12.87
N LEU A 161 -3.17 17.60 -12.16
CA LEU A 161 -3.79 16.28 -12.05
C LEU A 161 -4.73 16.06 -13.25
N SER A 162 -4.61 14.91 -13.88
CA SER A 162 -5.35 14.50 -15.07
C SER A 162 -6.58 13.65 -14.78
N GLY A 163 -6.72 13.15 -13.54
CA GLY A 163 -7.74 12.18 -13.14
C GLY A 163 -7.49 10.77 -13.69
N THR A 164 -6.22 10.45 -14.00
CA THR A 164 -5.80 9.16 -14.55
C THR A 164 -4.76 8.49 -13.66
N ASP A 165 -4.41 7.22 -13.95
CA ASP A 165 -3.38 6.48 -13.22
C ASP A 165 -2.01 7.20 -13.21
N ASN A 166 -1.72 8.09 -14.16
CA ASN A 166 -0.47 8.84 -14.18
C ASN A 166 -0.32 9.76 -12.96
N ASP A 167 -1.44 10.18 -12.36
CA ASP A 167 -1.43 11.04 -11.17
C ASP A 167 -0.91 10.31 -9.91
N TYR A 168 -0.80 8.98 -9.98
CA TYR A 168 -0.20 8.18 -8.89
C TYR A 168 1.16 8.69 -8.46
N VAL A 169 1.96 9.19 -9.39
CA VAL A 169 3.30 9.77 -9.12
C VAL A 169 3.21 10.88 -8.08
N TYR A 170 2.25 11.79 -8.23
CA TYR A 170 2.04 12.91 -7.33
C TYR A 170 1.40 12.49 -6.00
N PHE A 171 0.46 11.56 -6.06
CA PHE A 171 -0.20 11.04 -4.87
C PHE A 171 0.74 10.26 -3.95
N ILE A 172 1.60 9.39 -4.51
CA ILE A 172 2.56 8.63 -3.70
C ILE A 172 3.67 9.52 -3.13
N TYR A 173 4.15 10.50 -3.90
CA TYR A 173 5.09 11.49 -3.43
C TYR A 173 4.53 12.28 -2.24
N PHE A 174 3.33 12.86 -2.40
CA PHE A 174 2.68 13.63 -1.33
C PHE A 174 2.36 12.77 -0.10
N SER A 175 1.91 11.53 -0.32
CA SER A 175 1.66 10.57 0.76
C SER A 175 2.93 10.26 1.56
N LEU A 176 4.06 10.00 0.87
CA LEU A 176 5.35 9.75 1.51
C LEU A 176 5.87 10.96 2.27
N THR A 177 5.87 12.14 1.65
CA THR A 177 6.36 13.37 2.29
C THR A 177 5.53 13.75 3.51
N SER A 178 4.22 13.48 3.49
CA SER A 178 3.35 13.61 4.65
C SER A 178 3.65 12.55 5.72
N LEU A 179 3.73 11.27 5.34
CA LEU A 179 3.99 10.17 6.27
C LEU A 179 5.36 10.29 6.95
N THR A 180 6.38 10.72 6.22
CA THR A 180 7.73 10.96 6.76
C THR A 180 7.87 12.31 7.48
N THR A 181 6.83 13.13 7.47
CA THR A 181 6.80 14.50 8.04
C THR A 181 7.81 15.46 7.42
N VAL A 182 8.31 15.16 6.22
CA VAL A 182 9.28 16.03 5.51
C VAL A 182 8.59 17.28 4.98
N GLY A 183 7.46 17.13 4.25
CA GLY A 183 6.61 18.22 3.79
C GLY A 183 7.37 19.33 3.05
N PHE A 184 7.95 19.04 1.89
CA PHE A 184 8.72 20.04 1.11
C PHE A 184 7.92 21.30 0.73
N GLY A 185 6.57 21.19 0.63
CA GLY A 185 5.69 22.32 0.35
C GLY A 185 5.56 22.69 -1.13
N ASP A 186 6.23 22.00 -2.02
CA ASP A 186 6.11 22.12 -3.48
C ASP A 186 4.76 21.59 -4.00
N ILE A 187 4.24 20.54 -3.35
CA ILE A 187 2.88 20.01 -3.50
C ILE A 187 2.19 20.07 -2.12
N PHE A 188 0.96 20.56 -2.08
CA PHE A 188 0.20 20.73 -0.84
C PHE A 188 -1.26 20.34 -0.98
N ALA A 189 -1.92 19.99 0.13
CA ALA A 189 -3.34 19.64 0.18
C ALA A 189 -4.22 20.89 0.02
N VAL A 190 -5.16 20.84 -0.91
CA VAL A 190 -6.06 21.98 -1.22
C VAL A 190 -7.31 21.94 -0.36
N ASN A 191 -8.01 20.79 -0.33
CA ASN A 191 -9.28 20.66 0.38
C ASN A 191 -9.10 20.09 1.80
N THR A 192 -10.15 20.21 2.63
CA THR A 192 -10.12 19.76 4.03
C THR A 192 -9.87 18.26 4.16
N SER A 193 -10.45 17.43 3.28
CA SER A 193 -10.26 15.97 3.32
C SER A 193 -8.82 15.58 3.09
N ALA A 194 -8.15 16.17 2.09
CA ALA A 194 -6.74 15.92 1.80
C ALA A 194 -5.83 16.45 2.93
N LYS A 195 -6.17 17.61 3.54
CA LYS A 195 -5.45 18.16 4.71
C LYS A 195 -5.55 17.23 5.93
N MET A 196 -6.74 16.70 6.21
CA MET A 196 -6.93 15.76 7.32
C MET A 196 -6.22 14.44 7.06
N LEU A 197 -6.22 13.93 5.82
CA LEU A 197 -5.46 12.75 5.46
C LEU A 197 -3.95 12.98 5.64
N ALA A 198 -3.41 14.12 5.18
CA ALA A 198 -2.00 14.46 5.37
C ALA A 198 -1.62 14.51 6.85
N THR A 199 -2.45 15.14 7.68
CA THR A 199 -2.26 15.19 9.15
C THR A 199 -2.30 13.80 9.76
N PHE A 200 -3.24 12.95 9.34
CA PHE A 200 -3.34 11.56 9.79
C PHE A 200 -2.10 10.75 9.41
N LEU A 201 -1.63 10.87 8.16
CA LEU A 201 -0.39 10.20 7.70
C LEU A 201 0.82 10.67 8.51
N SER A 202 0.96 11.97 8.74
CA SER A 202 2.06 12.52 9.56
C SER A 202 2.02 11.98 10.99
N THR A 203 0.83 11.87 11.57
CA THR A 203 0.65 11.29 12.90
C THR A 203 1.04 9.81 12.93
N LEU A 204 0.59 9.02 11.95
CA LEU A 204 0.99 7.61 11.82
C LEU A 204 2.49 7.47 11.58
N GLY A 205 3.07 8.36 10.79
CA GLY A 205 4.50 8.36 10.46
C GLY A 205 5.41 8.52 11.68
N ILE A 206 4.95 9.24 12.70
CA ILE A 206 5.66 9.40 13.98
C ILE A 206 5.32 8.24 14.93
N LEU A 207 4.05 7.93 15.11
CA LEU A 207 3.61 6.96 16.12
C LEU A 207 3.98 5.52 15.76
N PHE A 208 3.86 5.12 14.49
CA PHE A 208 4.10 3.74 14.10
C PHE A 208 5.54 3.28 14.37
N PRO A 209 6.60 3.98 13.89
CA PRO A 209 7.97 3.61 14.23
C PRO A 209 8.25 3.63 15.74
N ALA A 210 7.73 4.61 16.48
CA ALA A 210 7.90 4.69 17.92
C ALA A 210 7.32 3.47 18.65
N ILE A 211 6.09 3.04 18.29
CA ILE A 211 5.44 1.86 18.85
C ILE A 211 6.21 0.59 18.49
N VAL A 212 6.65 0.45 17.24
CA VAL A 212 7.42 -0.71 16.78
C VAL A 212 8.74 -0.82 17.53
N ILE A 213 9.50 0.27 17.64
CA ILE A 213 10.78 0.30 18.35
C ILE A 213 10.57 -0.05 19.82
N ALA A 214 9.61 0.59 20.50
CA ALA A 214 9.31 0.30 21.91
C ALA A 214 8.95 -1.18 22.11
N ARG A 215 8.20 -1.78 21.21
CA ARG A 215 7.83 -3.19 21.26
C ARG A 215 9.03 -4.12 21.04
N LEU A 216 9.88 -3.82 20.06
CA LEU A 216 11.06 -4.63 19.74
C LEU A 216 12.09 -4.57 20.89
N VAL A 217 12.32 -3.39 21.47
CA VAL A 217 13.22 -3.22 22.63
C VAL A 217 12.67 -3.95 23.86
N GLY A 218 11.36 -3.82 24.16
CA GLY A 218 10.73 -4.54 25.26
C GLY A 218 10.86 -6.06 25.15
N LEU A 219 10.75 -6.62 23.93
CA LEU A 219 10.96 -8.04 23.68
C LEU A 219 12.43 -8.47 23.80
N ALA A 220 13.37 -7.62 23.43
CA ALA A 220 14.81 -7.89 23.58
C ALA A 220 15.23 -7.92 25.05
N SER A 221 14.77 -6.95 25.85
CA SER A 221 15.12 -6.84 27.28
C SER A 221 14.47 -7.90 28.17
N SER A 222 13.36 -8.50 27.77
CA SER A 222 12.72 -9.60 28.53
C SER A 222 13.46 -10.94 28.44
N ARG A 223 14.55 -11.02 27.68
CA ARG A 223 15.39 -12.22 27.49
C ARG A 223 16.77 -12.15 28.15
N SER A 224 17.16 -10.99 28.65
CA SER A 224 18.34 -10.76 29.46
C SER A 224 17.99 -11.00 30.94
#